data_90f1dc00eba8c39d15b90092d8c0af53
#
_entry.id   90f1dc00eba8c39d15b90092d8c0af53
#
_cell.length_a   1.000
_cell.length_b   1.000
_cell.length_c   1.000
_cell.angle_alpha   90.00
_cell.angle_beta   90.00
_cell.angle_gamma   90.00
#
_symmetry.space_group_name_H-M   'P 1'
#
loop_
_entity.id
_entity.type
_entity.pdbx_description
1 polymer ?
#
loop_
_entity_poly.entity_id
_entity_poly.type
_entity_poly.pdbx_seq_one_letter_code
_entity_poly.pdbx_strand_id
1 'polypeptide(L)'
;MGLLTWLRKLKRTETEARLLVLGLDNSGKTTILKKLSEEEIQHVAPTQGFNIKSLSHGDFKLNVWDIGGQKSIRPYWRNYFDSTDALIYVIDSSDRRRMEETGVELNQLLDEEKLAGIPLLIFANKQDLLNALSAQEITTGLNLHAIRCVVIALLFSYVFIAWTSTFTTSILKQLLILCRTKHLR
;
A
#
# COMPACT_ATOMS: atom_id res chain seq x y z
N MET A 1 -36.57 -11.54 -25.05
CA MET A 1 -35.61 -10.94 -24.08
C MET A 1 -34.53 -10.23 -24.88
N GLY A 2 -34.52 -8.90 -24.80
CA GLY A 2 -33.83 -8.06 -25.76
C GLY A 2 -32.34 -7.94 -25.58
N LEU A 3 -31.63 -7.74 -26.69
CA LEU A 3 -30.21 -7.41 -26.80
C LEU A 3 -29.74 -6.32 -25.78
N LEU A 4 -30.61 -5.36 -25.50
CA LEU A 4 -30.38 -4.30 -24.50
C LEU A 4 -30.27 -4.84 -23.07
N THR A 5 -30.95 -5.90 -22.70
CA THR A 5 -30.85 -6.54 -21.39
C THR A 5 -29.56 -7.31 -21.26
N TRP A 6 -29.08 -7.88 -22.36
CA TRP A 6 -27.78 -8.56 -22.43
C TRP A 6 -26.62 -7.55 -22.41
N LEU A 7 -26.73 -6.44 -23.13
CA LEU A 7 -25.77 -5.34 -23.11
C LEU A 7 -25.70 -4.64 -21.74
N ARG A 8 -26.80 -4.57 -20.98
CA ARG A 8 -26.78 -4.08 -19.58
C ARG A 8 -26.06 -5.02 -18.62
N LYS A 9 -26.06 -6.34 -18.87
CA LYS A 9 -25.25 -7.33 -18.13
C LYS A 9 -23.77 -7.24 -18.48
N LEU A 10 -23.44 -6.73 -19.66
CA LEU A 10 -22.05 -6.45 -20.10
C LEU A 10 -21.52 -5.09 -19.63
N LYS A 11 -22.35 -4.26 -18.97
CA LYS A 11 -21.84 -3.09 -18.27
C LYS A 11 -20.98 -3.63 -17.12
N ARG A 12 -19.67 -3.72 -17.38
CA ARG A 12 -18.65 -4.05 -16.37
C ARG A 12 -18.92 -3.13 -15.18
N THR A 13 -19.34 -3.71 -14.07
CA THR A 13 -19.43 -2.99 -12.80
C THR A 13 -18.01 -2.64 -12.45
N GLU A 14 -17.71 -1.36 -12.38
CA GLU A 14 -16.43 -0.89 -11.85
C GLU A 14 -16.25 -1.55 -10.46
N THR A 15 -15.16 -2.29 -10.32
CA THR A 15 -14.86 -2.91 -9.03
C THR A 15 -14.11 -1.88 -8.20
N GLU A 16 -14.77 -1.34 -7.18
CA GLU A 16 -14.11 -0.47 -6.22
C GLU A 16 -13.37 -1.30 -5.18
N ALA A 17 -12.16 -0.86 -4.81
CA ALA A 17 -11.39 -1.44 -3.73
C ALA A 17 -10.82 -0.34 -2.83
N ARG A 18 -10.87 -0.57 -1.52
CA ARG A 18 -10.33 0.32 -0.51
C ARG A 18 -8.96 -0.17 -0.07
N LEU A 19 -7.94 0.63 -0.32
CA LEU A 19 -6.55 0.36 0.07
C LEU A 19 -6.18 1.25 1.24
N LEU A 20 -5.63 0.66 2.29
CA LEU A 20 -5.12 1.40 3.45
C LEU A 20 -3.60 1.43 3.39
N VAL A 21 -3.00 2.62 3.43
CA VAL A 21 -1.54 2.82 3.39
C VAL A 21 -1.06 3.27 4.75
N LEU A 22 -0.29 2.42 5.41
CA LEU A 22 0.27 2.63 6.73
C LEU A 22 1.80 2.51 6.73
N GLY A 23 2.41 2.84 7.84
CA GLY A 23 3.86 2.82 8.07
C GLY A 23 4.29 4.05 8.84
N LEU A 24 5.51 4.05 9.37
CA LEU A 24 6.01 5.14 10.19
C LEU A 24 6.02 6.48 9.41
N ASP A 25 6.12 7.57 10.13
CA ASP A 25 6.37 8.88 9.54
C ASP A 25 7.68 8.87 8.74
N ASN A 26 7.72 9.70 7.70
CA ASN A 26 8.85 9.78 6.78
C ASN A 26 9.15 8.50 5.97
N SER A 27 8.31 7.45 6.00
CA SER A 27 8.54 6.24 5.18
C SER A 27 8.26 6.45 3.69
N GLY A 28 7.63 7.57 3.31
CA GLY A 28 7.36 7.94 1.92
C GLY A 28 5.98 7.54 1.39
N LYS A 29 5.02 7.22 2.26
CA LYS A 29 3.63 6.88 1.90
C LYS A 29 2.99 7.90 0.96
N THR A 30 2.95 9.15 1.39
CA THR A 30 2.37 10.27 0.64
C THR A 30 3.11 10.52 -0.68
N THR A 31 4.43 10.35 -0.69
CA THR A 31 5.25 10.49 -1.91
C THR A 31 4.88 9.44 -2.94
N ILE A 32 4.74 8.18 -2.51
CA ILE A 32 4.29 7.07 -3.38
C ILE A 32 2.89 7.37 -3.92
N LEU A 33 1.96 7.78 -3.06
CA LEU A 33 0.58 8.06 -3.46
C LEU A 33 0.49 9.22 -4.45
N LYS A 34 1.18 10.33 -4.19
CA LYS A 34 1.25 11.46 -5.13
C LYS A 34 1.82 11.02 -6.48
N LYS A 35 2.85 10.19 -6.47
CA LYS A 35 3.46 9.70 -7.70
C LYS A 35 2.51 8.79 -8.49
N LEU A 36 1.77 7.91 -7.81
CA LEU A 36 0.74 7.08 -8.43
C LEU A 36 -0.42 7.91 -9.02
N SER A 37 -0.68 9.09 -8.45
CA SER A 37 -1.68 10.05 -8.92
C SER A 37 -1.12 11.04 -9.96
N GLU A 38 0.12 10.86 -10.41
CA GLU A 38 0.83 11.75 -11.35
C GLU A 38 0.97 13.20 -10.85
N GLU A 39 1.00 13.38 -9.52
CA GLU A 39 1.15 14.67 -8.87
C GLU A 39 2.62 15.02 -8.61
N GLU A 40 2.87 16.31 -8.42
CA GLU A 40 4.20 16.81 -8.07
C GLU A 40 4.61 16.37 -6.66
N ILE A 41 5.88 15.91 -6.54
CA ILE A 41 6.45 15.36 -5.30
C ILE A 41 7.55 16.22 -4.68
N GLN A 42 7.83 17.40 -5.25
CA GLN A 42 8.94 18.27 -4.78
C GLN A 42 8.73 18.74 -3.33
N HIS A 43 7.49 18.95 -2.94
CA HIS A 43 7.14 19.41 -1.60
C HIS A 43 6.08 18.50 -0.97
N VAL A 44 6.54 17.50 -0.21
CA VAL A 44 5.65 16.62 0.56
C VAL A 44 5.79 16.93 2.04
N ALA A 45 4.78 17.59 2.61
CA ALA A 45 4.70 17.83 4.04
C ALA A 45 4.24 16.56 4.79
N PRO A 46 4.59 16.41 6.08
CA PRO A 46 4.05 15.34 6.91
C PRO A 46 2.53 15.36 6.93
N THR A 47 1.89 14.20 6.69
CA THR A 47 0.44 14.07 6.64
C THR A 47 -0.17 14.29 8.02
N GLN A 48 -0.97 15.35 8.16
CA GLN A 48 -1.76 15.63 9.35
C GLN A 48 -3.11 14.90 9.22
N GLY A 49 -3.29 13.80 9.98
CA GLY A 49 -4.48 12.97 9.87
C GLY A 49 -4.40 11.99 8.70
N PHE A 50 -5.18 12.20 7.66
CA PHE A 50 -5.22 11.30 6.49
C PHE A 50 -5.40 12.06 5.18
N ASN A 51 -5.09 11.38 4.07
CA ASN A 51 -5.32 11.85 2.71
C ASN A 51 -5.97 10.74 1.89
N ILE A 52 -6.95 11.05 1.05
CA ILE A 52 -7.66 10.08 0.22
C ILE A 52 -7.42 10.42 -1.25
N LYS A 53 -7.06 9.41 -2.04
CA LYS A 53 -6.94 9.51 -3.49
C LYS A 53 -7.70 8.37 -4.16
N SER A 54 -8.40 8.69 -5.23
CA SER A 54 -9.03 7.69 -6.10
C SER A 54 -8.19 7.52 -7.35
N LEU A 55 -7.71 6.30 -7.58
CA LEU A 55 -6.92 5.92 -8.75
C LEU A 55 -7.77 5.00 -9.62
N SER A 56 -7.89 5.31 -10.90
CA SER A 56 -8.61 4.46 -11.86
C SER A 56 -7.63 3.70 -12.74
N HIS A 57 -7.79 2.39 -12.85
CA HIS A 57 -6.99 1.56 -13.74
C HIS A 57 -7.85 0.46 -14.38
N GLY A 58 -8.14 0.60 -15.67
CA GLY A 58 -9.08 -0.27 -16.39
C GLY A 58 -10.48 -0.20 -15.77
N ASP A 59 -11.02 -1.35 -15.38
CA ASP A 59 -12.35 -1.48 -14.77
C ASP A 59 -12.32 -1.35 -13.24
N PHE A 60 -11.18 -0.91 -12.66
CA PHE A 60 -11.00 -0.81 -11.22
C PHE A 60 -10.85 0.64 -10.79
N LYS A 61 -11.48 0.95 -9.67
CA LYS A 61 -11.31 2.20 -8.93
C LYS A 61 -10.75 1.89 -7.56
N LEU A 62 -9.54 2.37 -7.30
CA LEU A 62 -8.82 2.16 -6.05
C LEU A 62 -8.96 3.40 -5.19
N ASN A 63 -9.63 3.29 -4.05
CA ASN A 63 -9.74 4.35 -3.06
C ASN A 63 -8.61 4.16 -2.05
N VAL A 64 -7.53 4.94 -2.18
CA VAL A 64 -6.31 4.82 -1.40
C VAL A 64 -6.34 5.80 -0.24
N TRP A 65 -6.25 5.30 0.97
CA TRP A 65 -6.25 6.05 2.22
C TRP A 65 -4.83 6.08 2.79
N ASP A 66 -4.16 7.23 2.66
CA ASP A 66 -2.83 7.48 3.22
C ASP A 66 -2.98 8.08 4.61
N ILE A 67 -2.63 7.34 5.64
CA ILE A 67 -2.76 7.78 7.04
C ILE A 67 -1.41 8.22 7.58
N GLY A 68 -1.42 9.31 8.35
CA GLY A 68 -0.22 9.82 9.02
C GLY A 68 0.47 8.77 9.89
N GLY A 69 1.81 8.71 9.80
CA GLY A 69 2.62 7.73 10.54
C GLY A 69 3.24 8.25 11.83
N GLN A 70 2.96 9.49 12.20
CA GLN A 70 3.47 10.11 13.41
C GLN A 70 3.00 9.33 14.66
N LYS A 71 3.86 9.23 15.67
CA LYS A 71 3.60 8.44 16.89
C LYS A 71 2.28 8.80 17.56
N SER A 72 1.91 10.09 17.54
CA SER A 72 0.65 10.59 18.08
C SER A 72 -0.58 10.20 17.26
N ILE A 73 -0.42 9.82 15.98
CA ILE A 73 -1.52 9.47 15.07
C ILE A 73 -1.78 7.97 15.04
N ARG A 74 -0.76 7.13 15.27
CA ARG A 74 -0.86 5.66 15.16
C ARG A 74 -1.97 5.03 16.02
N PRO A 75 -2.24 5.48 17.26
CA PRO A 75 -3.36 4.95 18.04
C PRO A 75 -4.73 5.06 17.35
N TYR A 76 -4.85 5.99 16.40
CA TYR A 76 -6.08 6.21 15.63
C TYR A 76 -6.16 5.40 14.33
N TRP A 77 -5.12 4.66 13.93
CA TRP A 77 -5.12 3.83 12.73
C TRP A 77 -6.29 2.85 12.70
N ARG A 78 -6.66 2.29 13.86
CA ARG A 78 -7.78 1.37 14.00
C ARG A 78 -9.13 1.91 13.55
N ASN A 79 -9.30 3.23 13.49
CA ASN A 79 -10.52 3.88 13.04
C ASN A 79 -10.72 3.73 11.52
N TYR A 80 -9.68 3.33 10.78
CA TYR A 80 -9.68 3.23 9.32
C TYR A 80 -9.70 1.78 8.81
N PHE A 81 -9.68 0.78 9.70
CA PHE A 81 -9.58 -0.63 9.29
C PHE A 81 -10.85 -1.18 8.67
N ASP A 82 -12.01 -0.62 8.98
CA ASP A 82 -13.30 -1.10 8.48
C ASP A 82 -13.37 -1.01 6.96
N SER A 83 -13.87 -2.07 6.33
CA SER A 83 -14.03 -2.16 4.87
C SER A 83 -12.72 -2.04 4.07
N THR A 84 -11.57 -2.34 4.67
CA THR A 84 -10.28 -2.38 3.96
C THR A 84 -10.19 -3.66 3.14
N ASP A 85 -9.84 -3.53 1.86
CA ASP A 85 -9.68 -4.65 0.93
C ASP A 85 -8.24 -5.12 0.83
N ALA A 86 -7.26 -4.23 0.99
CA ALA A 86 -5.85 -4.57 1.10
C ALA A 86 -5.10 -3.53 1.94
N LEU A 87 -4.08 -4.00 2.65
CA LEU A 87 -3.17 -3.18 3.44
C LEU A 87 -1.84 -3.01 2.70
N ILE A 88 -1.37 -1.78 2.61
CA ILE A 88 -0.04 -1.44 2.11
C ILE A 88 0.76 -0.91 3.29
N TYR A 89 1.86 -1.58 3.62
CA TYR A 89 2.75 -1.11 4.69
C TYR A 89 4.07 -0.64 4.11
N VAL A 90 4.39 0.64 4.31
CA VAL A 90 5.58 1.29 3.72
C VAL A 90 6.67 1.41 4.76
N ILE A 91 7.83 0.86 4.43
CA ILE A 91 9.03 0.83 5.28
C ILE A 91 10.09 1.74 4.68
N ASP A 92 10.69 2.60 5.50
CA ASP A 92 11.92 3.31 5.14
C ASP A 92 13.11 2.35 5.31
N SER A 93 13.64 1.85 4.21
CA SER A 93 14.74 0.88 4.25
C SER A 93 16.06 1.47 4.74
N SER A 94 16.19 2.79 4.74
CA SER A 94 17.39 3.48 5.20
C SER A 94 17.39 3.77 6.69
N ASP A 95 16.23 3.70 7.34
CA ASP A 95 16.08 4.01 8.77
C ASP A 95 16.29 2.76 9.64
N ARG A 96 17.53 2.31 9.70
CA ARG A 96 17.92 1.12 10.50
C ARG A 96 17.59 1.28 11.98
N ARG A 97 17.57 2.53 12.50
CA ARG A 97 17.31 2.80 13.92
C ARG A 97 15.88 2.50 14.33
N ARG A 98 14.93 2.73 13.42
CA ARG A 98 13.51 2.49 13.67
C ARG A 98 13.00 1.17 13.09
N MET A 99 13.88 0.27 12.66
CA MET A 99 13.45 -1.01 12.10
C MET A 99 12.72 -1.87 13.13
N GLU A 100 13.18 -1.88 14.39
CA GLU A 100 12.47 -2.54 15.48
C GLU A 100 11.08 -1.94 15.73
N GLU A 101 10.99 -0.60 15.80
CA GLU A 101 9.71 0.12 15.92
C GLU A 101 8.77 -0.21 14.74
N THR A 102 9.31 -0.27 13.52
CA THR A 102 8.57 -0.67 12.32
C THR A 102 7.99 -2.08 12.47
N GLY A 103 8.75 -3.01 13.00
CA GLY A 103 8.31 -4.39 13.26
C GLY A 103 7.23 -4.49 14.33
N VAL A 104 7.36 -3.74 15.42
CA VAL A 104 6.37 -3.70 16.50
C VAL A 104 5.02 -3.19 15.96
N GLU A 105 5.01 -2.08 15.23
CA GLU A 105 3.79 -1.53 14.65
C GLU A 105 3.16 -2.47 13.62
N LEU A 106 3.98 -3.13 12.79
CA LEU A 106 3.48 -4.10 11.81
C LEU A 106 2.84 -5.30 12.50
N ASN A 107 3.47 -5.86 13.53
CA ASN A 107 2.92 -6.98 14.28
C ASN A 107 1.58 -6.62 14.95
N GLN A 108 1.47 -5.43 15.53
CA GLN A 108 0.20 -4.95 16.09
C GLN A 108 -0.91 -4.88 15.04
N LEU A 109 -0.59 -4.47 13.80
CA LEU A 109 -1.55 -4.48 12.70
C LEU A 109 -1.98 -5.90 12.29
N LEU A 110 -1.05 -6.85 12.34
CA LEU A 110 -1.34 -8.25 12.01
C LEU A 110 -2.19 -8.96 13.05
N ASP A 111 -2.14 -8.52 14.31
CA ASP A 111 -2.94 -9.04 15.42
C ASP A 111 -4.36 -8.44 15.45
N GLU A 112 -4.66 -7.44 14.61
CA GLU A 112 -5.97 -6.79 14.57
C GLU A 112 -7.00 -7.67 13.83
N GLU A 113 -8.09 -8.04 14.51
CA GLU A 113 -9.17 -8.86 13.95
C GLU A 113 -9.75 -8.29 12.65
N LYS A 114 -9.91 -6.96 12.57
CA LYS A 114 -10.47 -6.28 11.40
C LYS A 114 -9.59 -6.39 10.17
N LEU A 115 -8.30 -6.67 10.34
CA LEU A 115 -7.32 -6.86 9.27
C LEU A 115 -7.01 -8.34 9.03
N ALA A 116 -7.65 -9.25 9.76
CA ALA A 116 -7.42 -10.68 9.59
C ALA A 116 -7.76 -11.16 8.18
N GLY A 117 -6.82 -11.84 7.54
CA GLY A 117 -6.99 -12.38 6.19
C GLY A 117 -6.98 -11.33 5.06
N ILE A 118 -6.75 -10.06 5.37
CA ILE A 118 -6.59 -9.01 4.35
C ILE A 118 -5.22 -9.18 3.70
N PRO A 119 -5.12 -9.10 2.36
CA PRO A 119 -3.85 -9.08 1.65
C PRO A 119 -2.96 -7.95 2.14
N LEU A 120 -1.70 -8.27 2.47
CA LEU A 120 -0.69 -7.30 2.88
C LEU A 120 0.37 -7.15 1.79
N LEU A 121 0.61 -5.92 1.38
CA LEU A 121 1.70 -5.55 0.50
C LEU A 121 2.72 -4.71 1.28
N ILE A 122 3.97 -5.14 1.32
CA ILE A 122 5.04 -4.40 1.98
C ILE A 122 5.90 -3.70 0.93
N PHE A 123 6.07 -2.42 1.11
CA PHE A 123 6.97 -1.60 0.31
C PHE A 123 8.25 -1.28 1.10
N ALA A 124 9.37 -1.88 0.71
CA ALA A 124 10.70 -1.48 1.14
C ALA A 124 11.15 -0.26 0.32
N ASN A 125 10.82 0.93 0.80
CA ASN A 125 11.04 2.20 0.12
C ASN A 125 12.46 2.75 0.34
N LYS A 126 12.86 3.75 -0.42
CA LYS A 126 14.16 4.45 -0.35
C LYS A 126 15.37 3.55 -0.64
N GLN A 127 15.22 2.60 -1.54
CA GLN A 127 16.30 1.67 -1.96
C GLN A 127 17.41 2.37 -2.76
N ASP A 128 17.22 3.63 -3.13
CA ASP A 128 18.20 4.51 -3.75
C ASP A 128 19.28 5.00 -2.78
N LEU A 129 19.04 4.89 -1.48
CA LEU A 129 20.00 5.32 -0.47
C LEU A 129 21.04 4.24 -0.17
N LEU A 130 22.32 4.64 -0.05
CA LEU A 130 23.46 3.72 0.12
C LEU A 130 23.37 2.83 1.37
N ASN A 131 22.69 3.31 2.41
CA ASN A 131 22.52 2.60 3.68
C ASN A 131 21.21 1.83 3.77
N ALA A 132 20.45 1.75 2.66
CA ALA A 132 19.19 1.01 2.65
C ALA A 132 19.41 -0.47 2.93
N LEU A 133 18.56 -1.03 3.78
CA LEU A 133 18.46 -2.46 3.97
C LEU A 133 17.90 -3.11 2.72
N SER A 134 18.51 -4.20 2.30
CA SER A 134 17.98 -5.03 1.22
C SER A 134 16.63 -5.65 1.66
N ALA A 135 15.89 -6.09 0.69
CA ALA A 135 14.67 -6.82 0.91
C ALA A 135 14.82 -8.04 1.81
N GLN A 136 15.90 -8.76 1.59
CA GLN A 136 16.19 -9.96 2.37
C GLN A 136 16.47 -9.62 3.83
N GLU A 137 17.24 -8.54 4.10
CA GLU A 137 17.48 -8.06 5.45
C GLU A 137 16.18 -7.64 6.14
N ILE A 138 15.30 -6.91 5.44
CA ILE A 138 13.99 -6.51 5.97
C ILE A 138 13.12 -7.73 6.22
N THR A 139 13.04 -8.65 5.27
CA THR A 139 12.25 -9.89 5.39
C THR A 139 12.69 -10.72 6.59
N THR A 140 14.00 -10.87 6.78
CA THR A 140 14.56 -11.60 7.91
C THR A 140 14.38 -10.84 9.22
N GLY A 141 14.70 -9.53 9.23
CA GLY A 141 14.64 -8.69 10.43
C GLY A 141 13.23 -8.51 10.98
N LEU A 142 12.22 -8.52 10.13
CA LEU A 142 10.81 -8.40 10.51
C LEU A 142 10.08 -9.77 10.54
N ASN A 143 10.80 -10.88 10.34
CA ASN A 143 10.25 -12.25 10.32
C ASN A 143 9.04 -12.41 9.37
N LEU A 144 9.09 -11.79 8.20
CA LEU A 144 7.97 -11.76 7.25
C LEU A 144 7.66 -13.14 6.65
N HIS A 145 8.59 -14.10 6.73
CA HIS A 145 8.38 -15.48 6.28
C HIS A 145 7.27 -16.20 7.06
N ALA A 146 7.00 -15.79 8.29
CA ALA A 146 5.97 -16.38 9.14
C ALA A 146 4.54 -15.94 8.76
N ILE A 147 4.40 -14.90 7.94
CA ILE A 147 3.10 -14.29 7.62
C ILE A 147 2.51 -14.94 6.36
N ARG A 148 1.33 -15.55 6.47
CA ARG A 148 0.73 -16.39 5.43
C ARG A 148 0.17 -15.68 4.18
N CYS A 149 -0.07 -14.39 4.20
CA CYS A 149 -0.73 -13.67 3.09
C CYS A 149 0.03 -12.40 2.69
N VAL A 150 1.37 -12.47 2.68
CA VAL A 150 2.21 -11.31 2.32
C VAL A 150 2.72 -11.44 0.90
N VAL A 151 2.46 -10.43 0.10
CA VAL A 151 3.22 -10.16 -1.12
C VAL A 151 4.23 -9.06 -0.77
N ILE A 152 5.51 -9.42 -0.75
CA ILE A 152 6.59 -8.45 -0.58
C ILE A 152 6.93 -7.90 -1.95
N ALA A 153 6.49 -6.69 -2.23
CA ALA A 153 6.95 -5.96 -3.40
C ALA A 153 8.11 -5.06 -2.98
N LEU A 154 9.28 -5.40 -3.48
CA LEU A 154 10.44 -4.54 -3.38
C LEU A 154 10.29 -3.40 -4.35
N LEU A 155 9.95 -2.26 -3.86
CA LEU A 155 10.07 -1.04 -4.62
C LEU A 155 11.52 -0.56 -4.50
N PHE A 156 12.31 -0.87 -5.50
CA PHE A 156 13.48 -0.07 -5.80
C PHE A 156 12.96 1.32 -6.19
N SER A 157 12.88 2.18 -5.21
CA SER A 157 12.50 3.57 -5.44
C SER A 157 13.68 4.29 -6.09
N TYR A 158 13.94 3.97 -7.35
CA TYR A 158 14.52 4.96 -8.24
C TYR A 158 13.43 6.03 -8.49
N VAL A 159 13.12 6.78 -7.45
CA VAL A 159 12.10 7.83 -7.49
C VAL A 159 12.43 8.89 -8.55
N PHE A 160 13.65 8.93 -9.08
CA PHE A 160 14.09 9.99 -9.97
C PHE A 160 14.31 9.62 -11.43
N ILE A 161 14.56 8.36 -11.81
CA ILE A 161 15.04 8.08 -13.18
C ILE A 161 14.18 7.09 -13.98
N ALA A 162 13.41 6.20 -13.37
CA ALA A 162 12.73 5.12 -14.11
C ALA A 162 11.30 4.82 -13.66
N TRP A 163 10.55 5.80 -13.22
CA TRP A 163 9.11 5.65 -13.03
C TRP A 163 8.42 5.68 -14.39
N THR A 164 8.59 4.61 -15.14
CA THR A 164 7.91 4.42 -16.42
C THR A 164 6.44 4.06 -16.18
N SER A 165 5.58 4.34 -17.14
CA SER A 165 4.17 3.91 -17.14
C SER A 165 4.03 2.41 -16.87
N THR A 166 5.02 1.61 -17.26
CA THR A 166 5.13 0.17 -17.00
C THR A 166 5.24 -0.20 -15.52
N PHE A 167 5.94 0.59 -14.73
CA PHE A 167 6.13 0.32 -13.30
C PHE A 167 4.86 0.66 -12.50
N THR A 168 4.23 1.81 -12.77
CA THR A 168 2.92 2.18 -12.20
C THR A 168 1.89 1.10 -12.52
N THR A 169 1.86 0.65 -13.78
CA THR A 169 0.98 -0.43 -14.23
C THR A 169 1.29 -1.75 -13.50
N SER A 170 2.55 -2.06 -13.22
CA SER A 170 2.95 -3.28 -12.49
C SER A 170 2.47 -3.25 -11.04
N ILE A 171 2.64 -2.13 -10.33
CA ILE A 171 2.15 -1.97 -8.95
C ILE A 171 0.64 -2.06 -8.90
N LEU A 172 -0.05 -1.32 -9.77
CA LEU A 172 -1.50 -1.36 -9.84
C LEU A 172 -2.00 -2.77 -10.16
N LYS A 173 -1.33 -3.51 -11.07
CA LYS A 173 -1.64 -4.92 -11.33
C LYS A 173 -1.46 -5.81 -10.11
N GLN A 174 -0.39 -5.63 -9.34
CA GLN A 174 -0.17 -6.40 -8.11
C GLN A 174 -1.26 -6.10 -7.07
N LEU A 175 -1.61 -4.83 -6.87
CA LEU A 175 -2.70 -4.43 -6.00
C LEU A 175 -4.04 -5.03 -6.46
N LEU A 176 -4.30 -5.02 -7.76
CA LEU A 176 -5.51 -5.62 -8.34
C LEU A 176 -5.57 -7.14 -8.17
N ILE A 177 -4.43 -7.84 -8.32
CA ILE A 177 -4.35 -9.28 -8.07
C ILE A 177 -4.67 -9.58 -6.61
N LEU A 178 -4.13 -8.80 -5.69
CA LEU A 178 -4.39 -8.93 -4.25
C LEU A 178 -5.88 -8.71 -3.91
N CYS A 179 -6.50 -7.67 -4.47
CA CYS A 179 -7.93 -7.41 -4.27
C CYS A 179 -8.80 -8.53 -4.85
N ARG A 180 -8.45 -9.09 -6.03
CA ARG A 180 -9.18 -10.21 -6.64
C ARG A 180 -9.14 -11.48 -5.80
N THR A 181 -8.03 -11.78 -5.14
CA THR A 181 -7.91 -13.00 -4.31
C THR A 181 -8.83 -12.97 -3.09
N LYS A 182 -9.20 -11.78 -2.59
CA LYS A 182 -10.17 -11.63 -1.49
C LYS A 182 -11.60 -11.95 -1.94
N HIS A 183 -11.99 -11.57 -3.14
CA HIS A 183 -13.35 -11.78 -3.68
C HIS A 183 -13.62 -13.21 -4.19
N LEU A 184 -12.59 -14.07 -4.23
CA LEU A 184 -12.70 -15.48 -4.63
C LEU A 184 -12.74 -16.47 -3.45
N ARG A 185 -12.72 -15.96 -2.21
CA ARG A 185 -12.89 -16.73 -0.97
C ARG A 185 -14.19 -16.31 -0.29
#